data_5199591788d9d033d0a23a5c39ecf4c3
#
_entry.id   5199591788d9d033d0a23a5c39ecf4c3
#
_cell.length_a   1.000
_cell.length_b   1.000
_cell.length_c   1.000
_cell.angle_alpha   90.00
_cell.angle_beta   90.00
_cell.angle_gamma   90.00
#
_symmetry.space_group_name_H-M   'P 1'
#
loop_
_entity.id
_entity.type
_entity.pdbx_description
1 polymer ?
#
loop_
_entity_poly.entity_id
_entity_poly.type
_entity_poly.pdbx_seq_one_letter_code
_entity_poly.pdbx_strand_id
1 'polypeptide(L)'
;MLHQKELVLNAQDTENFLSATQILREISQMLDRDALIASLGAIVLSFIGEVELFEACAVVLLYKIGEKLQDRATEKSKNAIKGLISINVDKVTLTDGRVKNIDDVLVGDKLVIKVGEKIPLDGKIIKGHTSLDMKILTGESEPIFVSENQDVLSGSLNLSNVIEIEVLKENSESTLSKVRKIIEEASEKKAKSEHFITIFARFYTPIILLIALIVLIIELILQKGVQESLNSVFSFLVISCPCSLVISIPLAYFASIGRASKEGILVKGGNYLEALCNVEKVVFDKTGTLTEGAFEIVEINNINISQEEFIDIVCKVEVYSNHPIAKFLVSHFLYSKKENGDEIIEEFAGLGVKYQEKDQIYLVGNEKLMEKFDINYNLSSNVGSHIYVSKNGEFIGNIVIRDRIKPLSKIVIDSLKSNRVDPIMLTGDKKIFGDLIAKELGINEVRAELLPQDKYEYIDSLVNNKKRNIVYVGDGINDTPSLRRSDVGIALGGIGVDLAKEAADIVIMNDDISKVKDIITLSKKTKRIMVENIVFILFTKILAMIISLIGILDSYTMLLAIFADVGVCLICILNSLRLLKINIK
;
A
#
# COMPACT_ATOMS: atom_id res chain seq x y z
N MET A 1 -0.94 38.01 -71.87
CA MET A 1 -1.67 36.83 -71.36
C MET A 1 -0.88 36.01 -70.37
N LEU A 2 0.45 35.89 -70.49
CA LEU A 2 1.28 35.15 -69.51
C LEU A 2 1.37 35.85 -68.14
N HIS A 3 1.45 37.18 -68.11
CA HIS A 3 1.54 37.95 -66.84
C HIS A 3 0.23 37.95 -66.01
N GLN A 4 -0.91 37.76 -66.62
CA GLN A 4 -2.18 37.64 -65.87
C GLN A 4 -2.41 36.25 -65.28
N LYS A 5 -1.84 35.18 -65.86
CA LYS A 5 -1.87 33.85 -65.29
C LYS A 5 -0.98 33.71 -64.05
N GLU A 6 0.23 34.33 -64.01
CA GLU A 6 1.09 34.34 -62.83
C GLU A 6 0.49 35.15 -61.68
N LEU A 7 -0.21 36.26 -61.94
CA LEU A 7 -0.88 37.04 -60.91
C LEU A 7 -2.14 36.33 -60.30
N VAL A 8 -2.85 35.53 -61.12
CA VAL A 8 -4.01 34.76 -60.66
C VAL A 8 -3.55 33.53 -59.83
N LEU A 9 -2.46 32.88 -60.23
CA LEU A 9 -1.85 31.81 -59.44
C LEU A 9 -1.36 32.34 -58.08
N ASN A 10 -0.71 33.51 -58.00
CA ASN A 10 -0.28 34.11 -56.74
C ASN A 10 -1.45 34.56 -55.83
N ALA A 11 -2.58 34.94 -56.38
CA ALA A 11 -3.75 35.33 -55.57
C ALA A 11 -4.44 34.10 -54.94
N GLN A 12 -4.54 33.00 -55.69
CA GLN A 12 -5.14 31.76 -55.23
C GLN A 12 -4.26 31.05 -54.20
N ASP A 13 -2.93 31.13 -54.37
CA ASP A 13 -1.94 30.64 -53.39
C ASP A 13 -1.93 31.47 -52.11
N THR A 14 -2.15 32.79 -52.17
CA THR A 14 -2.27 33.66 -50.99
C THR A 14 -3.57 33.47 -50.23
N GLU A 15 -4.73 33.22 -50.90
CA GLU A 15 -5.96 32.87 -50.21
C GLU A 15 -5.92 31.49 -49.55
N ASN A 16 -5.31 30.52 -50.21
CA ASN A 16 -5.05 29.20 -49.62
C ASN A 16 -4.08 29.28 -48.42
N PHE A 17 -3.07 30.13 -48.48
CA PHE A 17 -2.14 30.38 -47.40
C PHE A 17 -2.79 31.07 -46.19
N LEU A 18 -3.68 32.06 -46.43
CA LEU A 18 -4.44 32.74 -45.40
C LEU A 18 -5.46 31.81 -44.73
N SER A 19 -6.15 30.97 -45.50
CA SER A 19 -7.09 29.98 -44.97
C SER A 19 -6.38 28.89 -44.17
N ALA A 20 -5.22 28.41 -44.66
CA ALA A 20 -4.39 27.42 -43.93
C ALA A 20 -3.79 27.98 -42.62
N THR A 21 -3.35 29.27 -42.63
CA THR A 21 -2.85 29.92 -41.42
C THR A 21 -3.96 30.21 -40.40
N GLN A 22 -5.18 30.43 -40.83
CA GLN A 22 -6.33 30.63 -39.95
C GLN A 22 -6.78 29.30 -39.31
N ILE A 23 -6.82 28.23 -40.09
CA ILE A 23 -7.04 26.86 -39.62
C ILE A 23 -5.94 26.43 -38.67
N LEU A 24 -4.66 26.73 -38.95
CA LEU A 24 -3.52 26.50 -38.08
C LEU A 24 -3.64 27.21 -36.73
N ARG A 25 -4.14 28.43 -36.72
CA ARG A 25 -4.30 29.24 -35.51
C ARG A 25 -5.42 28.69 -34.62
N GLU A 26 -6.53 28.23 -35.20
CA GLU A 26 -7.60 27.54 -34.48
C GLU A 26 -7.17 26.16 -33.97
N ILE A 27 -6.44 25.40 -34.78
CA ILE A 27 -5.87 24.10 -34.42
C ILE A 27 -4.80 24.26 -33.32
N SER A 28 -3.91 25.29 -33.38
CA SER A 28 -2.89 25.52 -32.39
C SER A 28 -3.38 25.92 -30.99
N GLN A 29 -4.61 26.49 -30.92
CA GLN A 29 -5.28 26.78 -29.64
C GLN A 29 -5.95 25.56 -29.03
N MET A 30 -6.11 24.46 -29.76
CA MET A 30 -6.73 23.21 -29.33
C MET A 30 -5.73 22.06 -29.15
N LEU A 31 -4.44 22.25 -29.42
CA LEU A 31 -3.46 21.18 -29.55
C LEU A 31 -2.33 21.26 -28.51
N ASP A 32 -2.08 20.12 -27.84
CA ASP A 32 -0.81 19.88 -27.13
C ASP A 32 0.38 19.76 -28.10
N ARG A 33 1.61 19.93 -27.57
CA ARG A 33 2.87 20.01 -28.36
C ARG A 33 3.04 18.92 -29.43
N ASP A 34 2.63 17.68 -29.12
CA ASP A 34 2.87 16.52 -30.01
C ASP A 34 1.89 16.49 -31.21
N ALA A 35 0.66 16.92 -30.96
CA ALA A 35 -0.33 17.12 -32.04
C ALA A 35 0.03 18.33 -32.94
N LEU A 36 0.76 19.31 -32.42
CA LEU A 36 1.28 20.45 -33.19
C LEU A 36 2.35 20.02 -34.19
N ILE A 37 3.20 19.07 -33.82
CA ILE A 37 4.22 18.49 -34.69
C ILE A 37 3.61 17.66 -35.80
N ALA A 38 2.60 16.82 -35.49
CA ALA A 38 1.88 16.02 -36.46
C ALA A 38 1.07 16.89 -37.47
N SER A 39 0.44 17.97 -36.97
CA SER A 39 -0.32 18.90 -37.81
C SER A 39 0.57 19.77 -38.70
N LEU A 40 1.73 20.24 -38.16
CA LEU A 40 2.74 20.93 -38.96
C LEU A 40 3.30 20.03 -40.07
N GLY A 41 3.56 18.76 -39.77
CA GLY A 41 3.99 17.77 -40.76
C GLY A 41 2.98 17.58 -41.87
N ALA A 42 1.71 17.39 -41.52
CA ALA A 42 0.63 17.20 -42.49
C ALA A 42 0.41 18.43 -43.37
N ILE A 43 0.58 19.65 -42.81
CA ILE A 43 0.42 20.91 -43.56
C ILE A 43 1.63 21.15 -44.47
N VAL A 44 2.85 20.89 -44.03
CA VAL A 44 4.05 20.97 -44.88
C VAL A 44 3.90 20.02 -46.08
N LEU A 45 3.40 18.80 -45.87
CA LEU A 45 3.14 17.84 -46.94
C LEU A 45 2.07 18.31 -47.94
N SER A 46 1.02 19.00 -47.51
CA SER A 46 -0.02 19.55 -48.39
C SER A 46 0.52 20.72 -49.23
N PHE A 47 1.52 21.45 -48.77
CA PHE A 47 2.15 22.55 -49.53
C PHE A 47 3.20 22.08 -50.56
N ILE A 48 3.78 20.88 -50.37
CA ILE A 48 4.77 20.33 -51.31
C ILE A 48 4.14 19.68 -52.54
N GLY A 49 2.77 19.57 -52.59
CA GLY A 49 1.97 19.19 -53.75
C GLY A 49 1.71 17.67 -53.85
N GLU A 50 0.45 17.30 -53.93
CA GLU A 50 -0.20 16.02 -54.22
C GLU A 50 -0.78 15.19 -53.03
N VAL A 51 -0.56 15.55 -51.76
CA VAL A 51 -1.43 15.02 -50.71
C VAL A 51 -2.69 15.88 -50.64
N GLU A 52 -3.84 15.30 -50.92
CA GLU A 52 -5.11 16.05 -50.81
C GLU A 52 -5.24 16.55 -49.36
N LEU A 53 -5.54 17.81 -49.15
CA LEU A 53 -5.75 18.45 -47.84
C LEU A 53 -6.67 17.61 -46.95
N PHE A 54 -7.54 16.83 -47.56
CA PHE A 54 -8.46 15.89 -46.93
C PHE A 54 -7.72 14.72 -46.24
N GLU A 55 -6.69 14.13 -46.86
CA GLU A 55 -5.90 13.04 -46.27
C GLU A 55 -5.06 13.53 -45.06
N ALA A 56 -4.43 14.70 -45.18
CA ALA A 56 -3.72 15.33 -44.08
C ALA A 56 -4.64 15.63 -42.87
N CYS A 57 -5.85 16.16 -43.14
CA CYS A 57 -6.87 16.40 -42.13
C CYS A 57 -7.39 15.10 -41.50
N ALA A 58 -7.57 14.04 -42.31
CA ALA A 58 -8.02 12.73 -41.81
C ALA A 58 -6.99 12.11 -40.87
N VAL A 59 -5.69 12.26 -41.16
CA VAL A 59 -4.61 11.80 -40.30
C VAL A 59 -4.60 12.49 -38.94
N VAL A 60 -4.68 13.84 -38.94
CA VAL A 60 -4.72 14.62 -37.68
C VAL A 60 -5.99 14.28 -36.88
N LEU A 61 -7.11 14.08 -37.56
CA LEU A 61 -8.38 13.70 -36.94
C LEU A 61 -8.29 12.30 -36.28
N LEU A 62 -7.73 11.30 -37.00
CA LEU A 62 -7.54 9.95 -36.50
C LEU A 62 -6.57 9.93 -35.29
N TYR A 63 -5.47 10.70 -35.36
CA TYR A 63 -4.55 10.87 -34.25
C TYR A 63 -5.25 11.46 -33.02
N LYS A 64 -6.02 12.53 -33.19
CA LYS A 64 -6.81 13.16 -32.12
C LYS A 64 -7.89 12.24 -31.55
N ILE A 65 -8.55 11.44 -32.38
CA ILE A 65 -9.48 10.42 -31.90
C ILE A 65 -8.73 9.38 -31.06
N GLY A 66 -7.56 8.94 -31.52
CA GLY A 66 -6.70 7.99 -30.81
C GLY A 66 -6.24 8.53 -29.44
N GLU A 67 -5.72 9.76 -29.41
CA GLU A 67 -5.33 10.46 -28.20
C GLU A 67 -6.49 10.58 -27.20
N LYS A 68 -7.67 11.03 -27.68
CA LYS A 68 -8.86 11.17 -26.84
C LYS A 68 -9.39 9.84 -26.31
N LEU A 69 -9.26 8.75 -27.08
CA LEU A 69 -9.59 7.40 -26.64
C LEU A 69 -8.63 6.93 -25.54
N GLN A 70 -7.33 7.21 -25.71
CA GLN A 70 -6.26 6.88 -24.77
C GLN A 70 -6.44 7.66 -23.45
N ASP A 71 -6.71 8.97 -23.51
CA ASP A 71 -6.97 9.80 -22.34
C ASP A 71 -8.22 9.32 -21.58
N ARG A 72 -9.32 9.05 -22.31
CA ARG A 72 -10.53 8.50 -21.71
C ARG A 72 -10.32 7.12 -21.08
N ALA A 73 -9.55 6.24 -21.73
CA ALA A 73 -9.24 4.92 -21.18
C ALA A 73 -8.40 5.03 -19.91
N THR A 74 -7.41 5.93 -19.91
CA THR A 74 -6.53 6.20 -18.76
C THR A 74 -7.32 6.83 -17.62
N GLU A 75 -8.13 7.85 -17.91
CA GLU A 75 -8.99 8.52 -16.92
C GLU A 75 -10.04 7.56 -16.35
N LYS A 76 -10.72 6.80 -17.20
CA LYS A 76 -11.68 5.78 -16.79
C LYS A 76 -11.03 4.71 -15.92
N SER A 77 -9.79 4.32 -16.23
CA SER A 77 -9.03 3.35 -15.45
C SER A 77 -8.63 3.94 -14.09
N LYS A 78 -8.12 5.18 -14.05
CA LYS A 78 -7.82 5.90 -12.80
C LYS A 78 -9.10 6.11 -11.96
N ASN A 79 -10.20 6.50 -12.58
CA ASN A 79 -11.48 6.72 -11.89
C ASN A 79 -12.09 5.41 -11.40
N ALA A 80 -11.96 4.30 -12.15
CA ALA A 80 -12.36 2.98 -11.68
C ALA A 80 -11.57 2.54 -10.45
N ILE A 81 -10.26 2.81 -10.41
CA ILE A 81 -9.41 2.53 -9.26
C ILE A 81 -9.78 3.43 -8.08
N LYS A 82 -9.97 4.73 -8.31
CA LYS A 82 -10.48 5.67 -7.30
C LYS A 82 -11.88 5.28 -6.83
N GLY A 83 -12.78 4.89 -7.74
CA GLY A 83 -14.14 4.46 -7.42
C GLY A 83 -14.23 3.19 -6.57
N LEU A 84 -13.21 2.31 -6.63
CA LEU A 84 -13.11 1.14 -5.74
C LEU A 84 -12.86 1.53 -4.28
N ILE A 85 -12.41 2.75 -4.04
CA ILE A 85 -12.00 3.30 -2.76
C ILE A 85 -12.91 4.48 -2.36
N SER A 86 -13.57 5.15 -3.35
CA SER A 86 -14.42 6.29 -3.09
C SER A 86 -15.75 5.85 -2.49
N ILE A 87 -15.86 6.11 -1.21
CA ILE A 87 -17.09 6.06 -0.44
C ILE A 87 -17.47 7.54 -0.25
N ASN A 88 -18.26 8.10 -1.15
CA ASN A 88 -18.77 9.45 -0.95
C ASN A 88 -20.08 9.35 -0.15
N VAL A 89 -20.03 9.84 1.08
CA VAL A 89 -21.22 10.19 1.85
C VAL A 89 -21.21 11.72 1.90
N ASP A 90 -22.05 12.36 1.07
CA ASP A 90 -22.06 13.82 1.03
C ASP A 90 -22.99 14.42 2.09
N LYS A 91 -23.99 13.66 2.54
CA LYS A 91 -25.02 14.13 3.48
C LYS A 91 -25.25 13.10 4.60
N VAL A 92 -25.49 13.60 5.79
CA VAL A 92 -25.74 12.81 6.99
C VAL A 92 -27.07 13.24 7.64
N THR A 93 -27.72 12.30 8.32
CA THR A 93 -28.98 12.58 9.05
C THR A 93 -28.69 12.62 10.55
N LEU A 94 -29.00 13.74 11.18
CA LEU A 94 -28.93 13.92 12.63
C LEU A 94 -30.11 13.20 13.32
N THR A 95 -29.96 12.90 14.60
CA THR A 95 -31.02 12.27 15.43
C THR A 95 -32.31 13.11 15.53
N ASP A 96 -32.23 14.42 15.31
CA ASP A 96 -33.39 15.33 15.26
C ASP A 96 -34.09 15.37 13.89
N GLY A 97 -33.63 14.55 12.92
CA GLY A 97 -34.18 14.46 11.56
C GLY A 97 -33.64 15.48 10.56
N ARG A 98 -32.78 16.41 10.99
CA ARG A 98 -32.14 17.36 10.06
C ARG A 98 -31.07 16.67 9.23
N VAL A 99 -30.93 17.09 7.99
CA VAL A 99 -29.88 16.64 7.08
C VAL A 99 -28.82 17.73 6.97
N LYS A 100 -27.58 17.38 7.28
CA LYS A 100 -26.40 18.25 7.15
C LYS A 100 -25.47 17.75 6.03
N ASN A 101 -24.64 18.63 5.49
CA ASN A 101 -23.49 18.22 4.70
C ASN A 101 -22.43 17.63 5.66
N ILE A 102 -21.71 16.61 5.21
CA ILE A 102 -20.70 15.94 6.04
C ILE A 102 -19.61 16.89 6.56
N ASP A 103 -19.24 17.90 5.75
CA ASP A 103 -18.23 18.89 6.11
C ASP A 103 -18.71 19.88 7.19
N ASP A 104 -20.03 19.97 7.42
CA ASP A 104 -20.63 20.85 8.44
C ASP A 104 -20.89 20.14 9.78
N VAL A 105 -20.55 18.84 9.87
CA VAL A 105 -20.73 18.04 11.09
C VAL A 105 -19.60 18.28 12.06
N LEU A 106 -19.94 18.54 13.32
CA LEU A 106 -18.98 18.82 14.39
C LEU A 106 -18.85 17.61 15.32
N VAL A 107 -17.72 17.55 16.02
CA VAL A 107 -17.52 16.56 17.11
C VAL A 107 -18.62 16.73 18.17
N GLY A 108 -19.24 15.61 18.57
CA GLY A 108 -20.38 15.57 19.49
C GLY A 108 -21.77 15.61 18.80
N ASP A 109 -21.84 15.85 17.49
CA ASP A 109 -23.10 15.71 16.75
C ASP A 109 -23.55 14.24 16.78
N LYS A 110 -24.88 14.01 16.87
CA LYS A 110 -25.46 12.67 16.93
C LYS A 110 -26.11 12.30 15.59
N LEU A 111 -25.66 11.20 15.01
CA LEU A 111 -26.09 10.75 13.68
C LEU A 111 -26.90 9.47 13.79
N VAL A 112 -27.91 9.33 12.92
CA VAL A 112 -28.69 8.09 12.74
C VAL A 112 -28.15 7.37 11.50
N ILE A 113 -27.77 6.11 11.67
CA ILE A 113 -27.26 5.27 10.59
C ILE A 113 -28.24 4.10 10.37
N LYS A 114 -28.85 4.07 9.20
CA LYS A 114 -29.80 3.02 8.82
C LYS A 114 -29.09 1.78 8.30
N VAL A 115 -29.82 0.68 8.24
CA VAL A 115 -29.36 -0.57 7.62
C VAL A 115 -29.07 -0.34 6.13
N GLY A 116 -27.91 -0.80 5.66
CA GLY A 116 -27.42 -0.58 4.31
C GLY A 116 -26.73 0.77 4.09
N GLU A 117 -26.72 1.67 5.09
CA GLU A 117 -25.96 2.91 5.03
C GLU A 117 -24.52 2.70 5.54
N LYS A 118 -23.60 3.50 5.00
CA LYS A 118 -22.23 3.54 5.48
C LYS A 118 -22.09 4.53 6.62
N ILE A 119 -21.26 4.20 7.59
CA ILE A 119 -20.90 5.12 8.66
C ILE A 119 -20.12 6.30 8.04
N PRO A 120 -20.61 7.54 8.16
CA PRO A 120 -20.02 8.68 7.50
C PRO A 120 -18.74 9.17 8.17
N LEU A 121 -18.72 9.19 9.50
CA LEU A 121 -17.64 9.72 10.34
C LEU A 121 -17.30 8.76 11.46
N ASP A 122 -16.06 8.82 11.94
CA ASP A 122 -15.64 8.04 13.11
C ASP A 122 -16.45 8.48 14.32
N GLY A 123 -17.04 7.54 15.03
CA GLY A 123 -17.96 7.82 16.13
C GLY A 123 -18.04 6.70 17.14
N LYS A 124 -18.86 6.93 18.18
CA LYS A 124 -19.16 5.97 19.23
C LYS A 124 -20.66 5.65 19.22
N ILE A 125 -21.02 4.38 19.32
CA ILE A 125 -22.43 3.99 19.40
C ILE A 125 -23.00 4.47 20.74
N ILE A 126 -24.02 5.32 20.69
CA ILE A 126 -24.76 5.82 21.84
C ILE A 126 -26.07 5.07 22.07
N LYS A 127 -26.59 4.42 20.99
CA LYS A 127 -27.83 3.64 21.10
C LYS A 127 -27.90 2.56 20.02
N GLY A 128 -28.26 1.36 20.42
CA GLY A 128 -28.44 0.23 19.54
C GLY A 128 -27.21 -0.68 19.42
N HIS A 129 -27.35 -1.69 18.58
CA HIS A 129 -26.30 -2.65 18.25
C HIS A 129 -26.46 -3.10 16.80
N THR A 130 -25.37 -3.46 16.15
CA THR A 130 -25.40 -3.92 14.75
C THR A 130 -24.20 -4.77 14.40
N SER A 131 -24.22 -5.37 13.22
CA SER A 131 -23.05 -5.96 12.58
C SER A 131 -22.53 -5.00 11.49
N LEU A 132 -21.23 -4.75 11.47
CA LEU A 132 -20.57 -3.87 10.51
C LEU A 132 -19.72 -4.67 9.54
N ASP A 133 -19.90 -4.45 8.23
CA ASP A 133 -18.94 -4.90 7.22
C ASP A 133 -17.83 -3.86 7.07
N MET A 134 -16.63 -4.24 7.49
CA MET A 134 -15.45 -3.40 7.45
C MET A 134 -14.50 -3.76 6.30
N LYS A 135 -14.92 -4.60 5.37
CA LYS A 135 -14.10 -5.14 4.28
C LYS A 135 -13.33 -4.09 3.49
N ILE A 136 -13.93 -2.92 3.28
CA ILE A 136 -13.29 -1.82 2.52
C ILE A 136 -12.13 -1.20 3.31
N LEU A 137 -12.18 -1.24 4.64
CA LEU A 137 -11.17 -0.68 5.53
C LEU A 137 -10.10 -1.71 5.89
N THR A 138 -10.53 -2.88 6.35
CA THR A 138 -9.62 -3.91 6.89
C THR A 138 -9.29 -5.03 5.91
N GLY A 139 -10.08 -5.19 4.84
CA GLY A 139 -9.99 -6.32 3.92
C GLY A 139 -10.62 -7.62 4.44
N GLU A 140 -11.17 -7.61 5.65
CA GLU A 140 -11.83 -8.76 6.26
C GLU A 140 -13.25 -8.93 5.73
N SER A 141 -13.66 -10.19 5.48
CA SER A 141 -14.98 -10.49 4.94
C SER A 141 -16.01 -10.81 6.02
N GLU A 142 -15.57 -11.05 7.25
CA GLU A 142 -16.47 -11.36 8.37
C GLU A 142 -16.97 -10.06 9.01
N PRO A 143 -18.29 -9.89 9.16
CA PRO A 143 -18.85 -8.74 9.85
C PRO A 143 -18.52 -8.76 11.35
N ILE A 144 -18.22 -7.59 11.89
CA ILE A 144 -17.92 -7.41 13.32
C ILE A 144 -19.18 -6.94 14.03
N PHE A 145 -19.57 -7.64 15.09
CA PHE A 145 -20.68 -7.23 15.95
C PHE A 145 -20.23 -6.08 16.87
N VAL A 146 -21.03 -5.00 16.90
CA VAL A 146 -20.78 -3.82 17.74
C VAL A 146 -22.03 -3.41 18.49
N SER A 147 -21.85 -2.90 19.72
CA SER A 147 -22.91 -2.50 20.65
C SER A 147 -22.63 -1.12 21.26
N GLU A 148 -23.52 -0.67 22.14
CA GLU A 148 -23.40 0.61 22.83
C GLU A 148 -22.04 0.77 23.52
N ASN A 149 -21.52 1.98 23.49
CA ASN A 149 -20.20 2.38 23.99
C ASN A 149 -18.98 1.86 23.19
N GLN A 150 -19.16 1.19 22.07
CA GLN A 150 -18.08 0.80 21.17
C GLN A 150 -17.85 1.82 20.05
N ASP A 151 -16.60 1.95 19.67
CA ASP A 151 -16.19 2.85 18.59
C ASP A 151 -16.49 2.23 17.22
N VAL A 152 -16.91 3.07 16.29
CA VAL A 152 -17.19 2.69 14.90
C VAL A 152 -16.46 3.63 13.93
N LEU A 153 -16.06 3.09 12.79
CA LEU A 153 -15.20 3.76 11.85
C LEU A 153 -15.95 4.19 10.59
N SER A 154 -15.63 5.37 10.12
CA SER A 154 -16.13 5.89 8.85
C SER A 154 -15.76 4.94 7.69
N GLY A 155 -16.73 4.67 6.81
CA GLY A 155 -16.59 3.75 5.69
C GLY A 155 -17.10 2.33 5.94
N SER A 156 -17.35 1.93 7.19
CA SER A 156 -18.00 0.65 7.53
C SER A 156 -19.47 0.64 7.07
N LEU A 157 -19.96 -0.50 6.59
CA LEU A 157 -21.35 -0.67 6.16
C LEU A 157 -22.20 -1.27 7.28
N ASN A 158 -23.30 -0.61 7.62
CA ASN A 158 -24.26 -1.08 8.62
C ASN A 158 -25.13 -2.20 8.04
N LEU A 159 -25.12 -3.42 8.62
CA LEU A 159 -25.79 -4.59 8.06
C LEU A 159 -27.11 -4.96 8.73
N SER A 160 -27.28 -4.69 10.04
CA SER A 160 -28.36 -5.37 10.79
C SER A 160 -29.43 -4.42 11.34
N ASN A 161 -29.07 -3.45 12.16
CA ASN A 161 -30.02 -2.59 12.87
C ASN A 161 -29.68 -1.11 12.69
N VAL A 162 -30.68 -0.24 12.89
CA VAL A 162 -30.46 1.20 12.98
C VAL A 162 -29.70 1.50 14.27
N ILE A 163 -28.64 2.28 14.15
CA ILE A 163 -27.81 2.72 15.28
C ILE A 163 -27.74 4.25 15.34
N GLU A 164 -27.55 4.80 16.53
CA GLU A 164 -27.23 6.19 16.74
C GLU A 164 -25.77 6.27 17.20
N ILE A 165 -25.00 7.15 16.55
CA ILE A 165 -23.58 7.37 16.87
C ILE A 165 -23.34 8.81 17.26
N GLU A 166 -22.42 9.04 18.19
CA GLU A 166 -21.85 10.34 18.50
C GLU A 166 -20.53 10.52 17.76
N VAL A 167 -20.37 11.61 17.03
CA VAL A 167 -19.20 11.88 16.21
C VAL A 167 -18.00 12.19 17.10
N LEU A 168 -16.89 11.48 16.89
CA LEU A 168 -15.63 11.65 17.62
C LEU A 168 -14.59 12.46 16.85
N LYS A 169 -14.67 12.50 15.51
CA LYS A 169 -13.71 13.21 14.64
C LYS A 169 -14.42 13.92 13.52
N GLU A 170 -13.92 15.08 13.15
CA GLU A 170 -14.37 15.82 11.95
C GLU A 170 -14.03 15.07 10.66
N ASN A 171 -14.68 15.45 9.55
CA ASN A 171 -14.51 14.78 8.26
C ASN A 171 -13.05 14.72 7.80
N SER A 172 -12.29 15.82 7.97
CA SER A 172 -10.86 15.89 7.60
C SER A 172 -9.97 14.90 8.37
N GLU A 173 -10.36 14.54 9.59
CA GLU A 173 -9.62 13.63 10.48
C GLU A 173 -10.20 12.22 10.52
N SER A 174 -11.31 11.97 9.81
CA SER A 174 -11.95 10.67 9.77
C SER A 174 -11.04 9.61 9.13
N THR A 175 -11.22 8.37 9.55
CA THR A 175 -10.45 7.23 9.02
C THR A 175 -10.54 7.13 7.50
N LEU A 176 -11.75 7.31 6.95
CA LEU A 176 -11.97 7.25 5.50
C LEU A 176 -11.24 8.38 4.76
N SER A 177 -11.27 9.61 5.29
CA SER A 177 -10.57 10.75 4.69
C SER A 177 -9.05 10.58 4.72
N LYS A 178 -8.50 10.03 5.82
CA LYS A 178 -7.07 9.67 5.92
C LYS A 178 -6.68 8.60 4.89
N VAL A 179 -7.47 7.54 4.75
CA VAL A 179 -7.24 6.48 3.74
C VAL A 179 -7.27 7.07 2.34
N ARG A 180 -8.26 7.92 2.03
CA ARG A 180 -8.37 8.60 0.74
C ARG A 180 -7.16 9.48 0.45
N LYS A 181 -6.73 10.29 1.41
CA LYS A 181 -5.55 11.15 1.30
C LYS A 181 -4.27 10.34 1.03
N ILE A 182 -4.05 9.24 1.75
CA ILE A 182 -2.90 8.35 1.52
C ILE A 182 -2.89 7.84 0.08
N ILE A 183 -4.03 7.46 -0.46
CA ILE A 183 -4.13 6.93 -1.83
C ILE A 183 -3.95 8.03 -2.88
N GLU A 184 -4.45 9.23 -2.62
CA GLU A 184 -4.23 10.39 -3.49
C GLU A 184 -2.74 10.77 -3.51
N GLU A 185 -2.10 10.87 -2.35
CA GLU A 185 -0.65 11.14 -2.22
C GLU A 185 0.22 10.02 -2.81
N ALA A 186 -0.22 8.76 -2.70
CA ALA A 186 0.47 7.62 -3.32
C ALA A 186 0.59 7.76 -4.84
N SER A 187 -0.34 8.47 -5.47
CA SER A 187 -0.33 8.75 -6.90
C SER A 187 0.75 9.77 -7.31
N GLU A 188 1.23 10.58 -6.38
CA GLU A 188 2.24 11.60 -6.64
C GLU A 188 3.68 11.08 -6.45
N LYS A 189 3.87 10.05 -5.60
CA LYS A 189 5.19 9.45 -5.35
C LYS A 189 5.55 8.45 -6.45
N LYS A 190 6.21 8.98 -7.49
CA LYS A 190 6.61 8.22 -8.68
C LYS A 190 7.65 7.15 -8.36
N ALA A 191 7.49 5.98 -8.97
CA ALA A 191 8.48 4.91 -8.93
C ALA A 191 9.76 5.29 -9.70
N LYS A 192 10.89 4.64 -9.38
CA LYS A 192 12.16 4.87 -10.10
C LYS A 192 12.04 4.54 -11.58
N SER A 193 11.27 3.52 -11.92
CA SER A 193 10.96 3.15 -13.31
C SER A 193 10.18 4.24 -14.05
N GLU A 194 9.27 4.97 -13.39
CA GLU A 194 8.60 6.13 -13.97
C GLU A 194 9.55 7.30 -14.20
N HIS A 195 10.47 7.52 -13.26
CA HIS A 195 11.52 8.55 -13.41
C HIS A 195 12.49 8.19 -14.53
N PHE A 196 12.84 6.90 -14.67
CA PHE A 196 13.66 6.40 -15.77
C PHE A 196 13.02 6.68 -17.14
N ILE A 197 11.69 6.52 -17.27
CA ILE A 197 10.98 6.83 -18.53
C ILE A 197 11.13 8.31 -18.89
N THR A 198 11.03 9.21 -17.91
CA THR A 198 11.19 10.66 -18.14
C THR A 198 12.60 10.99 -18.61
N ILE A 199 13.62 10.33 -18.03
CA ILE A 199 15.02 10.48 -18.47
C ILE A 199 15.20 9.86 -19.86
N PHE A 200 14.66 8.66 -20.08
CA PHE A 200 14.72 7.97 -21.36
C PHE A 200 14.12 8.83 -22.48
N ALA A 201 12.95 9.42 -22.28
CA ALA A 201 12.30 10.28 -23.27
C ALA A 201 13.17 11.49 -23.65
N ARG A 202 13.92 12.05 -22.67
CA ARG A 202 14.85 13.17 -22.93
C ARG A 202 15.97 12.83 -23.90
N PHE A 203 16.52 11.62 -23.85
CA PHE A 203 17.57 11.16 -24.75
C PHE A 203 17.02 10.51 -26.02
N TYR A 204 15.90 9.82 -25.92
CA TYR A 204 15.26 9.11 -27.00
C TYR A 204 14.82 10.05 -28.13
N THR A 205 14.16 11.17 -27.80
CA THR A 205 13.63 12.10 -28.81
C THR A 205 14.73 12.69 -29.71
N PRO A 206 15.87 13.23 -29.22
CA PRO A 206 16.94 13.70 -30.08
C PRO A 206 17.57 12.61 -30.96
N ILE A 207 17.66 11.37 -30.42
CA ILE A 207 18.24 10.24 -31.19
C ILE A 207 17.30 9.89 -32.35
N ILE A 208 15.98 9.82 -32.12
CA ILE A 208 15.00 9.53 -33.14
C ILE A 208 15.00 10.61 -34.23
N LEU A 209 15.08 11.88 -33.84
CA LEU A 209 15.18 12.99 -34.82
C LEU A 209 16.47 12.91 -35.67
N LEU A 210 17.59 12.53 -35.09
CA LEU A 210 18.83 12.30 -35.80
C LEU A 210 18.72 11.14 -36.80
N ILE A 211 18.11 10.02 -36.37
CA ILE A 211 17.85 8.86 -37.25
C ILE A 211 16.93 9.26 -38.41
N ALA A 212 15.85 9.99 -38.12
CA ALA A 212 14.92 10.48 -39.12
C ALA A 212 15.62 11.35 -40.18
N LEU A 213 16.52 12.25 -39.74
CA LEU A 213 17.34 13.08 -40.64
C LEU A 213 18.28 12.23 -41.50
N ILE A 214 18.92 11.21 -40.92
CA ILE A 214 19.81 10.30 -41.66
C ILE A 214 18.99 9.53 -42.72
N VAL A 215 17.82 9.01 -42.35
CA VAL A 215 16.92 8.31 -43.28
C VAL A 215 16.52 9.21 -44.44
N LEU A 216 16.15 10.47 -44.18
CA LEU A 216 15.82 11.46 -45.19
C LEU A 216 16.97 11.66 -46.17
N ILE A 217 18.17 11.85 -45.66
CA ILE A 217 19.37 12.06 -46.50
C ILE A 217 19.67 10.83 -47.37
N ILE A 218 19.56 9.63 -46.80
CA ILE A 218 19.78 8.37 -47.52
C ILE A 218 18.76 8.21 -48.64
N GLU A 219 17.47 8.44 -48.39
CA GLU A 219 16.40 8.28 -49.38
C GLU A 219 16.55 9.33 -50.52
N LEU A 220 16.96 10.56 -50.20
CA LEU A 220 17.26 11.58 -51.20
C LEU A 220 18.48 11.20 -52.05
N ILE A 221 19.55 10.62 -51.50
CA ILE A 221 20.70 10.12 -52.23
C ILE A 221 20.32 8.95 -53.15
N LEU A 222 19.40 8.09 -52.71
CA LEU A 222 18.87 6.99 -53.52
C LEU A 222 17.87 7.44 -54.59
N GLN A 223 17.72 8.78 -54.78
CA GLN A 223 16.83 9.41 -55.75
C GLN A 223 15.34 9.02 -55.63
N LYS A 224 14.91 8.64 -54.45
CA LYS A 224 13.48 8.56 -54.15
C LYS A 224 12.88 9.97 -54.23
N GLY A 225 11.66 10.09 -54.68
CA GLY A 225 10.96 11.38 -54.75
C GLY A 225 10.94 12.07 -53.38
N VAL A 226 11.11 13.40 -53.35
CA VAL A 226 11.12 14.17 -52.09
C VAL A 226 9.88 13.89 -51.24
N GLN A 227 8.75 13.73 -51.87
CA GLN A 227 7.45 13.45 -51.23
C GLN A 227 7.41 12.07 -50.58
N GLU A 228 7.88 11.02 -51.27
CA GLU A 228 7.96 9.66 -50.72
C GLU A 228 8.90 9.63 -49.52
N SER A 229 10.07 10.28 -49.62
CA SER A 229 11.02 10.38 -48.53
C SER A 229 10.47 11.12 -47.31
N LEU A 230 9.73 12.20 -47.52
CA LEU A 230 9.06 12.91 -46.42
C LEU A 230 7.97 12.05 -45.75
N ASN A 231 7.14 11.34 -46.54
CA ASN A 231 6.13 10.44 -46.02
C ASN A 231 6.74 9.31 -45.15
N SER A 232 7.84 8.69 -45.64
CA SER A 232 8.56 7.67 -44.88
C SER A 232 9.07 8.21 -43.54
N VAL A 233 9.69 9.39 -43.56
CA VAL A 233 10.26 10.04 -42.37
C VAL A 233 9.17 10.44 -41.36
N PHE A 234 8.04 11.02 -41.84
CA PHE A 234 6.94 11.37 -40.95
C PHE A 234 6.29 10.15 -40.33
N SER A 235 6.06 9.09 -41.12
CA SER A 235 5.55 7.82 -40.60
C SER A 235 6.49 7.22 -39.54
N PHE A 236 7.80 7.24 -39.79
CA PHE A 236 8.80 6.81 -38.83
C PHE A 236 8.76 7.63 -37.53
N LEU A 237 8.63 8.96 -37.61
CA LEU A 237 8.52 9.84 -36.44
C LEU A 237 7.25 9.55 -35.61
N VAL A 238 6.10 9.34 -36.26
CA VAL A 238 4.83 9.01 -35.58
C VAL A 238 4.93 7.65 -34.86
N ILE A 239 5.48 6.62 -35.53
CA ILE A 239 5.66 5.29 -34.94
C ILE A 239 6.61 5.36 -33.74
N SER A 240 7.58 6.25 -33.76
CA SER A 240 8.62 6.38 -32.74
C SER A 240 8.12 7.02 -31.43
N CYS A 241 6.91 7.56 -31.33
CA CYS A 241 6.40 8.16 -30.09
C CYS A 241 6.43 7.14 -28.93
N PRO A 242 7.01 7.43 -27.75
CA PRO A 242 7.01 6.52 -26.60
C PRO A 242 5.73 6.57 -25.74
N CYS A 243 4.61 7.12 -26.29
CA CYS A 243 3.38 7.43 -25.54
C CYS A 243 2.82 6.23 -24.78
N SER A 244 2.77 5.06 -25.42
CA SER A 244 2.27 3.83 -24.79
C SER A 244 3.13 3.37 -23.59
N LEU A 245 4.45 3.64 -23.62
CA LEU A 245 5.35 3.32 -22.51
C LEU A 245 5.10 4.26 -21.31
N VAL A 246 4.95 5.55 -21.58
CA VAL A 246 4.74 6.60 -20.57
C VAL A 246 3.43 6.37 -19.78
N ILE A 247 2.41 5.78 -20.41
CA ILE A 247 1.09 5.57 -19.79
C ILE A 247 0.98 4.21 -19.11
N SER A 248 1.49 3.14 -19.73
CA SER A 248 1.24 1.78 -19.23
C SER A 248 1.92 1.49 -17.90
N ILE A 249 3.08 2.09 -17.61
CA ILE A 249 3.83 1.83 -16.38
C ILE A 249 3.18 2.47 -15.15
N PRO A 250 2.87 3.79 -15.12
CA PRO A 250 2.13 4.36 -14.00
C PRO A 250 0.80 3.65 -13.75
N LEU A 251 0.09 3.30 -14.82
CA LEU A 251 -1.19 2.61 -14.69
C LEU A 251 -1.07 1.24 -14.01
N ALA A 252 0.02 0.49 -14.25
CA ALA A 252 0.26 -0.78 -13.58
C ALA A 252 0.47 -0.58 -12.06
N TYR A 253 1.21 0.46 -11.64
CA TYR A 253 1.34 0.81 -10.22
C TYR A 253 0.01 1.23 -9.62
N PHE A 254 -0.77 2.08 -10.29
CA PHE A 254 -2.10 2.48 -9.82
C PHE A 254 -3.04 1.28 -9.64
N ALA A 255 -3.07 0.37 -10.63
CA ALA A 255 -3.87 -0.84 -10.52
C ALA A 255 -3.45 -1.72 -9.34
N SER A 256 -2.14 -1.80 -9.07
CA SER A 256 -1.61 -2.55 -7.93
C SER A 256 -1.93 -1.89 -6.59
N ILE A 257 -1.80 -0.57 -6.47
CA ILE A 257 -2.19 0.18 -5.27
C ILE A 257 -3.68 -0.02 -5.00
N GLY A 258 -4.53 0.10 -6.04
CA GLY A 258 -5.97 -0.15 -5.91
C GLY A 258 -6.30 -1.60 -5.52
N ARG A 259 -5.52 -2.59 -6.02
CA ARG A 259 -5.68 -4.00 -5.61
C ARG A 259 -5.25 -4.24 -4.17
N ALA A 260 -4.11 -3.66 -3.75
CA ALA A 260 -3.62 -3.73 -2.37
C ALA A 260 -4.63 -3.14 -1.38
N SER A 261 -5.18 -1.96 -1.71
CA SER A 261 -6.18 -1.27 -0.88
C SER A 261 -7.44 -2.11 -0.64
N LYS A 262 -7.91 -2.86 -1.65
CA LYS A 262 -9.04 -3.80 -1.48
C LYS A 262 -8.80 -4.92 -0.48
N GLU A 263 -7.55 -5.25 -0.24
CA GLU A 263 -7.14 -6.25 0.75
C GLU A 263 -6.76 -5.61 2.10
N GLY A 264 -7.06 -4.33 2.30
CA GLY A 264 -6.71 -3.61 3.52
C GLY A 264 -5.23 -3.25 3.64
N ILE A 265 -4.50 -3.18 2.51
CA ILE A 265 -3.09 -2.79 2.46
C ILE A 265 -2.99 -1.41 1.80
N LEU A 266 -2.64 -0.38 2.57
CA LEU A 266 -2.44 0.97 2.07
C LEU A 266 -0.98 1.18 1.69
N VAL A 267 -0.72 1.51 0.43
CA VAL A 267 0.62 1.77 -0.11
C VAL A 267 0.75 3.25 -0.42
N LYS A 268 1.75 3.92 0.15
CA LYS A 268 1.95 5.38 0.02
C LYS A 268 2.70 5.80 -1.24
N GLY A 269 3.01 4.88 -2.16
CA GLY A 269 3.65 5.21 -3.42
C GLY A 269 4.06 4.02 -4.27
N GLY A 270 4.10 4.21 -5.60
CA GLY A 270 4.55 3.19 -6.55
C GLY A 270 6.02 2.80 -6.35
N ASN A 271 6.86 3.74 -5.86
CA ASN A 271 8.25 3.49 -5.51
C ASN A 271 8.44 2.39 -4.44
N TYR A 272 7.51 2.27 -3.49
CA TYR A 272 7.56 1.22 -2.46
C TYR A 272 7.20 -0.15 -3.01
N LEU A 273 6.22 -0.22 -3.94
CA LEU A 273 5.95 -1.46 -4.68
C LEU A 273 7.15 -1.88 -5.52
N GLU A 274 7.82 -0.94 -6.17
CA GLU A 274 9.05 -1.24 -6.92
C GLU A 274 10.16 -1.75 -5.99
N ALA A 275 10.34 -1.13 -4.83
CA ALA A 275 11.34 -1.57 -3.84
C ALA A 275 11.06 -2.99 -3.35
N LEU A 276 9.79 -3.36 -3.11
CA LEU A 276 9.37 -4.71 -2.71
C LEU A 276 9.64 -5.78 -3.78
N CYS A 277 9.82 -5.41 -5.06
CA CYS A 277 10.19 -6.38 -6.09
C CYS A 277 11.59 -6.97 -5.90
N ASN A 278 12.47 -6.29 -5.18
CA ASN A 278 13.87 -6.64 -5.03
C ASN A 278 14.30 -6.64 -3.55
N VAL A 279 13.55 -7.36 -2.72
CA VAL A 279 13.82 -7.50 -1.29
C VAL A 279 14.90 -8.54 -1.04
N GLU A 280 15.84 -8.23 -0.16
CA GLU A 280 16.86 -9.16 0.34
C GLU A 280 16.46 -9.73 1.71
N LYS A 281 16.09 -8.82 2.64
CA LYS A 281 15.76 -9.18 4.00
C LYS A 281 14.47 -8.51 4.43
N VAL A 282 13.69 -9.24 5.23
CA VAL A 282 12.54 -8.70 5.94
C VAL A 282 12.82 -8.81 7.44
N VAL A 283 12.92 -7.67 8.08
CA VAL A 283 13.20 -7.56 9.52
C VAL A 283 11.90 -7.34 10.25
N PHE A 284 11.58 -8.22 11.17
CA PHE A 284 10.37 -8.19 11.97
C PHE A 284 10.67 -7.75 13.39
N ASP A 285 9.86 -6.86 13.94
CA ASP A 285 9.74 -6.77 15.39
C ASP A 285 9.07 -8.04 15.93
N LYS A 286 9.33 -8.38 17.19
CA LYS A 286 8.69 -9.53 17.82
C LYS A 286 7.28 -9.22 18.31
N THR A 287 7.18 -8.26 19.24
CA THR A 287 5.95 -8.01 20.02
C THR A 287 4.91 -7.27 19.20
N GLY A 288 3.67 -7.77 19.18
CA GLY A 288 2.60 -7.16 18.36
C GLY A 288 2.75 -7.38 16.85
N THR A 289 3.88 -7.92 16.38
CA THR A 289 4.17 -8.16 14.95
C THR A 289 4.16 -9.64 14.62
N LEU A 290 5.13 -10.43 15.13
CA LEU A 290 5.16 -11.89 15.00
C LEU A 290 4.29 -12.57 16.07
N THR A 291 4.05 -11.86 17.18
CA THR A 291 3.18 -12.29 18.29
C THR A 291 1.94 -11.40 18.38
N GLU A 292 0.91 -11.88 19.07
CA GLU A 292 -0.36 -11.17 19.26
C GLU A 292 -0.26 -10.00 20.27
N GLY A 293 0.88 -9.85 20.97
CA GLY A 293 0.98 -8.96 22.12
C GLY A 293 0.09 -9.39 23.30
N ALA A 294 -0.42 -10.59 23.23
CA ALA A 294 -1.23 -11.23 24.25
C ALA A 294 -0.46 -12.41 24.82
N PHE A 295 -0.66 -12.63 26.12
CA PHE A 295 0.01 -13.73 26.83
C PHE A 295 -0.77 -15.04 26.65
N GLU A 296 -0.03 -16.16 26.75
CA GLU A 296 -0.60 -17.50 26.93
C GLU A 296 0.09 -18.19 28.09
N ILE A 297 -0.67 -19.02 28.79
CA ILE A 297 -0.14 -19.85 29.86
C ILE A 297 0.42 -21.12 29.23
N VAL A 298 1.74 -21.34 29.42
CA VAL A 298 2.44 -22.53 28.91
C VAL A 298 2.32 -23.67 29.90
N GLU A 299 2.43 -23.36 31.21
CA GLU A 299 2.48 -24.35 32.26
C GLU A 299 2.00 -23.75 33.58
N ILE A 300 1.31 -24.58 34.38
CA ILE A 300 0.96 -24.31 35.76
C ILE A 300 1.51 -25.44 36.59
N ASN A 301 2.49 -25.17 37.43
CA ASN A 301 3.10 -26.11 38.36
C ASN A 301 2.65 -25.76 39.78
N ASN A 302 1.88 -26.62 40.38
CA ASN A 302 1.46 -26.50 41.78
C ASN A 302 2.04 -27.65 42.62
N ILE A 303 2.51 -27.32 43.84
CA ILE A 303 3.17 -28.25 44.77
C ILE A 303 2.35 -28.33 46.05
N ASN A 304 1.94 -29.52 46.41
CA ASN A 304 1.19 -29.84 47.63
C ASN A 304 -0.16 -29.13 47.83
N ILE A 305 -0.69 -28.50 46.79
CA ILE A 305 -2.03 -27.87 46.81
C ILE A 305 -2.77 -28.18 45.48
N SER A 306 -4.09 -28.03 45.49
CA SER A 306 -4.85 -28.19 44.25
C SER A 306 -4.56 -27.05 43.26
N GLN A 307 -4.75 -27.32 41.99
CA GLN A 307 -4.59 -26.28 40.93
C GLN A 307 -5.57 -25.13 41.12
N GLU A 308 -6.79 -25.43 41.57
CA GLU A 308 -7.83 -24.42 41.82
C GLU A 308 -7.42 -23.48 42.98
N GLU A 309 -6.91 -24.03 44.10
CA GLU A 309 -6.41 -23.24 45.24
C GLU A 309 -5.18 -22.40 44.82
N PHE A 310 -4.28 -22.98 44.01
CA PHE A 310 -3.13 -22.28 43.51
C PHE A 310 -3.51 -21.06 42.66
N ILE A 311 -4.42 -21.24 41.71
CA ILE A 311 -4.95 -20.18 40.84
C ILE A 311 -5.67 -19.09 41.66
N ASP A 312 -6.49 -19.50 42.67
CA ASP A 312 -7.18 -18.55 43.55
C ASP A 312 -6.18 -17.66 44.31
N ILE A 313 -5.09 -18.24 44.83
CA ILE A 313 -3.99 -17.51 45.51
C ILE A 313 -3.33 -16.51 44.53
N VAL A 314 -2.97 -16.96 43.33
CA VAL A 314 -2.34 -16.10 42.31
C VAL A 314 -3.24 -14.92 41.98
N CYS A 315 -4.48 -15.18 41.63
CA CYS A 315 -5.43 -14.14 41.24
C CYS A 315 -5.77 -13.19 42.40
N LYS A 316 -5.86 -13.72 43.62
CA LYS A 316 -6.11 -12.94 44.84
C LYS A 316 -5.02 -11.91 45.10
N VAL A 317 -3.76 -12.25 44.81
CA VAL A 317 -2.61 -11.33 44.95
C VAL A 317 -2.51 -10.39 43.75
N GLU A 318 -2.59 -10.93 42.53
CA GLU A 318 -2.34 -10.18 41.31
C GLU A 318 -3.46 -9.17 40.97
N VAL A 319 -4.66 -9.30 41.55
CA VAL A 319 -5.75 -8.32 41.39
C VAL A 319 -5.39 -6.91 41.86
N TYR A 320 -4.36 -6.79 42.69
CA TYR A 320 -3.85 -5.51 43.20
C TYR A 320 -2.68 -4.94 42.39
N SER A 321 -2.14 -5.69 41.43
CA SER A 321 -1.05 -5.25 40.57
C SER A 321 -1.57 -4.65 39.25
N ASN A 322 -0.92 -3.56 38.82
CA ASN A 322 -1.18 -2.96 37.50
C ASN A 322 -0.34 -3.57 36.37
N HIS A 323 0.50 -4.56 36.69
CA HIS A 323 1.36 -5.20 35.71
C HIS A 323 0.54 -5.90 34.61
N PRO A 324 0.92 -5.84 33.31
CA PRO A 324 0.18 -6.48 32.22
C PRO A 324 -0.06 -7.98 32.43
N ILE A 325 0.91 -8.70 32.97
CA ILE A 325 0.80 -10.12 33.28
C ILE A 325 -0.24 -10.36 34.37
N ALA A 326 -0.29 -9.52 35.40
CA ALA A 326 -1.27 -9.61 36.48
C ALA A 326 -2.69 -9.44 35.94
N LYS A 327 -2.91 -8.40 35.13
CA LYS A 327 -4.20 -8.15 34.47
C LYS A 327 -4.62 -9.32 33.58
N PHE A 328 -3.67 -9.89 32.85
CA PHE A 328 -3.93 -11.08 32.03
C PHE A 328 -4.39 -12.27 32.87
N LEU A 329 -3.67 -12.60 33.94
CA LEU A 329 -4.03 -13.74 34.82
C LEU A 329 -5.42 -13.56 35.44
N VAL A 330 -5.68 -12.39 36.02
CA VAL A 330 -6.98 -12.08 36.65
C VAL A 330 -8.13 -12.17 35.63
N SER A 331 -7.94 -11.66 34.41
CA SER A 331 -8.95 -11.72 33.35
C SER A 331 -9.11 -13.14 32.78
N HIS A 332 -8.00 -13.87 32.59
CA HIS A 332 -7.99 -15.23 32.04
C HIS A 332 -8.76 -16.21 32.93
N PHE A 333 -8.60 -16.09 34.24
CA PHE A 333 -9.30 -16.94 35.20
C PHE A 333 -10.63 -16.35 35.69
N LEU A 334 -11.10 -15.25 35.11
CA LEU A 334 -12.38 -14.58 35.44
C LEU A 334 -12.50 -14.28 36.94
N TYR A 335 -11.40 -13.91 37.58
CA TYR A 335 -11.38 -13.67 39.02
C TYR A 335 -12.01 -12.32 39.37
N SER A 336 -12.92 -12.31 40.35
CA SER A 336 -13.53 -11.10 40.89
C SER A 336 -12.96 -10.78 42.26
N LYS A 337 -12.52 -9.54 42.45
CA LYS A 337 -11.98 -9.05 43.72
C LYS A 337 -13.02 -9.27 44.84
N LYS A 338 -12.61 -9.96 45.91
CA LYS A 338 -13.39 -10.10 47.15
C LYS A 338 -12.77 -9.12 48.18
N GLU A 339 -13.54 -8.16 48.66
CA GLU A 339 -13.10 -7.23 49.69
C GLU A 339 -13.23 -7.85 51.06
N ASN A 340 -12.14 -8.08 51.78
CA ASN A 340 -12.11 -8.67 53.12
C ASN A 340 -11.52 -7.72 54.19
N GLY A 341 -11.33 -6.46 53.97
CA GLY A 341 -11.10 -5.41 55.01
C GLY A 341 -9.81 -5.39 55.83
N ASP A 342 -9.10 -6.52 55.96
CA ASP A 342 -7.89 -6.66 56.84
C ASP A 342 -6.63 -7.06 56.03
N GLU A 343 -6.50 -6.55 54.80
CA GLU A 343 -5.45 -6.93 53.84
C GLU A 343 -4.29 -5.93 53.89
N ILE A 344 -3.06 -6.42 53.97
CA ILE A 344 -1.82 -5.62 53.83
C ILE A 344 -1.18 -5.98 52.50
N ILE A 345 -1.06 -5.01 51.59
CA ILE A 345 -0.49 -5.20 50.27
C ILE A 345 0.76 -4.36 50.13
N GLU A 346 1.84 -4.98 49.70
CA GLU A 346 3.12 -4.34 49.46
C GLU A 346 3.60 -4.71 48.04
N GLU A 347 3.60 -3.74 47.11
CA GLU A 347 4.09 -3.94 45.76
C GLU A 347 5.58 -3.58 45.67
N PHE A 348 6.41 -4.52 45.17
CA PHE A 348 7.82 -4.32 44.92
C PHE A 348 8.02 -4.08 43.42
N ALA A 349 8.35 -2.84 43.07
CA ALA A 349 8.50 -2.44 41.67
C ALA A 349 9.48 -3.35 40.91
N GLY A 350 9.00 -3.97 39.82
CA GLY A 350 9.77 -4.89 38.99
C GLY A 350 10.08 -6.26 39.61
N LEU A 351 9.53 -6.58 40.78
CA LEU A 351 9.74 -7.88 41.46
C LEU A 351 8.44 -8.66 41.62
N GLY A 352 7.35 -8.03 42.10
CA GLY A 352 6.05 -8.68 42.35
C GLY A 352 5.34 -8.09 43.56
N VAL A 353 4.37 -8.84 44.10
CA VAL A 353 3.46 -8.41 45.16
C VAL A 353 3.57 -9.33 46.37
N LYS A 354 3.62 -8.74 47.56
CA LYS A 354 3.40 -9.39 48.85
C LYS A 354 2.00 -9.04 49.32
N TYR A 355 1.26 -10.06 49.64
CA TYR A 355 -0.10 -9.97 50.16
C TYR A 355 -0.18 -10.67 51.49
N GLN A 356 -0.68 -10.01 52.51
CA GLN A 356 -0.87 -10.56 53.84
C GLN A 356 -2.31 -10.42 54.28
N GLU A 357 -2.92 -11.53 54.71
CA GLU A 357 -4.27 -11.58 55.26
C GLU A 357 -4.22 -12.41 56.51
N LYS A 358 -4.54 -11.80 57.65
CA LYS A 358 -4.41 -12.42 58.99
C LYS A 358 -2.97 -12.95 59.18
N ASP A 359 -2.83 -14.23 59.45
CA ASP A 359 -1.54 -14.91 59.67
C ASP A 359 -0.96 -15.54 58.38
N GLN A 360 -1.59 -15.33 57.21
CA GLN A 360 -1.13 -15.88 55.92
C GLN A 360 -0.39 -14.81 55.11
N ILE A 361 0.81 -15.15 54.67
CA ILE A 361 1.63 -14.30 53.80
C ILE A 361 1.80 -15.00 52.45
N TYR A 362 1.47 -14.29 51.36
CA TYR A 362 1.66 -14.77 50.01
C TYR A 362 2.62 -13.83 49.26
N LEU A 363 3.54 -14.42 48.51
CA LEU A 363 4.40 -13.69 47.58
C LEU A 363 4.14 -14.21 46.17
N VAL A 364 3.86 -13.30 45.24
CA VAL A 364 3.69 -13.60 43.82
C VAL A 364 4.56 -12.67 43.01
N GLY A 365 5.49 -13.23 42.22
CA GLY A 365 6.42 -12.41 41.46
C GLY A 365 7.52 -13.22 40.77
N ASN A 366 8.58 -12.51 40.36
CA ASN A 366 9.72 -13.12 39.67
C ASN A 366 10.74 -13.78 40.64
N GLU A 367 11.78 -14.40 40.08
CA GLU A 367 12.88 -15.04 40.82
C GLU A 367 13.50 -14.11 41.86
N LYS A 368 13.70 -12.83 41.51
CA LYS A 368 14.32 -11.85 42.43
C LYS A 368 13.46 -11.56 43.68
N LEU A 369 12.12 -11.68 43.55
CA LEU A 369 11.25 -11.57 44.73
C LEU A 369 11.46 -12.76 45.67
N MET A 370 11.58 -13.98 45.12
CA MET A 370 11.83 -15.19 45.92
C MET A 370 13.18 -15.10 46.62
N GLU A 371 14.23 -14.68 45.91
CA GLU A 371 15.58 -14.44 46.46
C GLU A 371 15.57 -13.38 47.57
N LYS A 372 14.84 -12.28 47.42
CA LYS A 372 14.73 -11.20 48.41
C LYS A 372 14.14 -11.68 49.73
N PHE A 373 13.28 -12.67 49.70
CA PHE A 373 12.63 -13.25 50.90
C PHE A 373 13.20 -14.62 51.28
N ASP A 374 14.35 -15.01 50.75
CA ASP A 374 15.07 -16.28 51.04
C ASP A 374 14.20 -17.52 50.78
N ILE A 375 13.32 -17.48 49.76
CA ILE A 375 12.46 -18.60 49.38
C ILE A 375 13.22 -19.52 48.43
N ASN A 376 13.39 -20.79 48.81
CA ASN A 376 13.93 -21.82 47.93
C ASN A 376 12.86 -22.20 46.87
N TYR A 377 13.19 -22.10 45.60
CA TYR A 377 12.27 -22.40 44.48
C TYR A 377 12.90 -23.35 43.47
N ASN A 378 12.08 -24.09 42.75
CA ASN A 378 12.52 -24.95 41.67
C ASN A 378 12.42 -24.23 40.34
N LEU A 379 13.48 -24.29 39.54
CA LEU A 379 13.46 -23.77 38.15
C LEU A 379 12.66 -24.73 37.27
N SER A 380 11.62 -24.24 36.63
CA SER A 380 10.99 -24.97 35.54
C SER A 380 11.90 -24.99 34.31
N SER A 381 11.89 -26.11 33.57
CA SER A 381 12.66 -26.28 32.34
C SER A 381 12.01 -25.54 31.15
N ASN A 382 10.76 -25.11 31.27
CA ASN A 382 10.07 -24.42 30.19
C ASN A 382 10.50 -22.98 30.07
N VAL A 383 10.66 -22.52 28.86
CA VAL A 383 11.09 -21.15 28.56
C VAL A 383 9.88 -20.23 28.52
N GLY A 384 9.90 -19.19 29.35
CA GLY A 384 8.84 -18.21 29.49
C GLY A 384 9.11 -17.25 30.64
N SER A 385 8.22 -16.28 30.84
CA SER A 385 8.22 -15.47 32.06
C SER A 385 7.64 -16.29 33.21
N HIS A 386 8.44 -16.53 34.22
CA HIS A 386 8.04 -17.30 35.38
C HIS A 386 7.46 -16.39 36.45
N ILE A 387 6.29 -16.77 36.95
CA ILE A 387 5.62 -16.16 38.09
C ILE A 387 5.67 -17.20 39.23
N TYR A 388 6.55 -16.96 40.18
CA TYR A 388 6.74 -17.82 41.33
C TYR A 388 5.77 -17.43 42.44
N VAL A 389 5.26 -18.43 43.15
CA VAL A 389 4.30 -18.25 44.24
C VAL A 389 4.80 -18.91 45.49
N SER A 390 4.77 -18.18 46.59
CA SER A 390 5.02 -18.75 47.92
C SER A 390 3.91 -18.45 48.91
N LYS A 391 3.72 -19.34 49.87
CA LYS A 391 2.77 -19.22 50.99
C LYS A 391 3.50 -19.46 52.29
N ASN A 392 3.51 -18.47 53.19
CA ASN A 392 4.13 -18.54 54.52
C ASN A 392 5.62 -18.93 54.50
N GLY A 393 6.36 -18.45 53.47
CA GLY A 393 7.79 -18.74 53.33
C GLY A 393 8.10 -20.05 52.59
N GLU A 394 7.10 -20.83 52.19
CA GLU A 394 7.27 -22.04 51.38
C GLU A 394 6.87 -21.83 49.93
N PHE A 395 7.68 -22.32 49.01
CA PHE A 395 7.40 -22.30 47.58
C PHE A 395 6.27 -23.30 47.26
N ILE A 396 5.19 -22.83 46.65
CA ILE A 396 4.01 -23.63 46.35
C ILE A 396 3.77 -23.85 44.85
N GLY A 397 4.57 -23.20 43.97
CA GLY A 397 4.49 -23.42 42.55
C GLY A 397 4.83 -22.21 41.70
N ASN A 398 4.70 -22.37 40.38
CA ASN A 398 4.91 -21.30 39.43
C ASN A 398 3.99 -21.41 38.22
N ILE A 399 3.70 -20.29 37.58
CA ILE A 399 3.08 -20.20 36.27
C ILE A 399 4.13 -19.75 35.27
N VAL A 400 4.17 -20.42 34.11
CA VAL A 400 5.00 -20.02 32.97
C VAL A 400 4.14 -19.40 31.89
N ILE A 401 4.49 -18.19 31.51
CA ILE A 401 3.73 -17.38 30.53
C ILE A 401 4.68 -16.99 29.39
N ARG A 402 4.14 -16.95 28.18
CA ARG A 402 4.85 -16.42 27.01
C ARG A 402 3.94 -15.58 26.12
N ASP A 403 4.51 -14.79 25.22
CA ASP A 403 3.77 -14.13 24.15
C ASP A 403 3.24 -15.17 23.16
N ARG A 404 1.96 -15.09 22.82
CA ARG A 404 1.33 -15.96 21.83
C ARG A 404 1.79 -15.60 20.43
N ILE A 405 2.32 -16.56 19.70
CA ILE A 405 2.71 -16.39 18.29
C ILE A 405 1.45 -16.31 17.42
N LYS A 406 1.39 -15.34 16.49
CA LYS A 406 0.29 -15.26 15.53
C LYS A 406 0.23 -16.52 14.65
N PRO A 407 -0.94 -17.13 14.42
CA PRO A 407 -1.06 -18.40 13.71
C PRO A 407 -0.42 -18.42 12.31
N LEU A 408 -0.43 -17.27 11.62
CA LEU A 408 0.08 -17.14 10.26
C LEU A 408 1.57 -16.77 10.18
N SER A 409 2.23 -16.43 11.30
CA SER A 409 3.65 -16.02 11.32
C SER A 409 4.56 -17.07 10.70
N LYS A 410 4.39 -18.34 11.06
CA LYS A 410 5.18 -19.45 10.51
C LYS A 410 5.04 -19.56 8.99
N ILE A 411 3.82 -19.47 8.48
CA ILE A 411 3.52 -19.55 7.03
C ILE A 411 4.19 -18.39 6.28
N VAL A 412 4.16 -17.18 6.85
CA VAL A 412 4.82 -16.02 6.26
C VAL A 412 6.34 -16.21 6.19
N ILE A 413 6.96 -16.64 7.29
CA ILE A 413 8.40 -16.88 7.34
C ILE A 413 8.83 -17.95 6.33
N ASP A 414 8.11 -19.07 6.26
CA ASP A 414 8.41 -20.14 5.30
C ASP A 414 8.23 -19.67 3.84
N SER A 415 7.21 -18.86 3.56
CA SER A 415 6.99 -18.24 2.25
C SER A 415 8.11 -17.28 1.86
N LEU A 416 8.63 -16.46 2.77
CA LEU A 416 9.75 -15.56 2.51
C LEU A 416 11.00 -16.35 2.15
N LYS A 417 11.34 -17.38 2.92
CA LYS A 417 12.49 -18.25 2.66
C LYS A 417 12.41 -18.95 1.31
N SER A 418 11.24 -19.49 0.95
CA SER A 418 11.02 -20.11 -0.35
C SER A 418 11.24 -19.14 -1.51
N ASN A 419 11.00 -17.85 -1.28
CA ASN A 419 11.25 -16.76 -2.22
C ASN A 419 12.66 -16.16 -2.15
N ARG A 420 13.58 -16.79 -1.42
CA ARG A 420 14.98 -16.33 -1.20
C ARG A 420 15.04 -14.93 -0.56
N VAL A 421 14.16 -14.68 0.39
CA VAL A 421 14.13 -13.49 1.23
C VAL A 421 14.42 -13.94 2.65
N ASP A 422 15.46 -13.37 3.28
CA ASP A 422 15.91 -13.75 4.61
C ASP A 422 15.08 -13.04 5.68
N PRO A 423 14.32 -13.77 6.53
CA PRO A 423 13.63 -13.19 7.68
C PRO A 423 14.59 -13.02 8.86
N ILE A 424 14.54 -11.85 9.50
CA ILE A 424 15.29 -11.50 10.70
C ILE A 424 14.30 -11.09 11.79
N MET A 425 14.57 -11.41 13.04
CA MET A 425 13.77 -10.96 14.19
C MET A 425 14.57 -10.03 15.10
N LEU A 426 13.99 -8.89 15.47
CA LEU A 426 14.49 -7.98 16.50
C LEU A 426 13.55 -7.99 17.69
N THR A 427 14.11 -7.96 18.90
CA THR A 427 13.33 -7.88 20.13
C THR A 427 14.10 -7.19 21.25
N GLY A 428 13.37 -6.50 22.13
CA GLY A 428 13.91 -6.00 23.41
C GLY A 428 13.96 -7.03 24.52
N ASP A 429 13.36 -8.21 24.31
CA ASP A 429 13.32 -9.27 25.32
C ASP A 429 14.68 -9.93 25.52
N LYS A 430 14.79 -10.68 26.64
CA LYS A 430 15.96 -11.51 26.92
C LYS A 430 16.22 -12.49 25.77
N LYS A 431 17.50 -12.71 25.46
CA LYS A 431 17.96 -13.56 24.36
C LYS A 431 17.30 -14.94 24.32
N ILE A 432 17.13 -15.57 25.50
CA ILE A 432 16.52 -16.90 25.64
C ILE A 432 15.08 -16.95 25.04
N PHE A 433 14.29 -15.90 25.23
CA PHE A 433 12.91 -15.82 24.69
C PHE A 433 12.90 -15.54 23.20
N GLY A 434 13.80 -14.67 22.73
CA GLY A 434 14.00 -14.41 21.32
C GLY A 434 14.40 -15.68 20.56
N ASP A 435 15.40 -16.40 21.05
CA ASP A 435 15.90 -17.63 20.41
C ASP A 435 14.83 -18.72 20.34
N LEU A 436 13.98 -18.86 21.37
CA LEU A 436 12.87 -19.82 21.38
C LEU A 436 11.86 -19.54 20.26
N ILE A 437 11.33 -18.32 20.20
CA ILE A 437 10.34 -17.91 19.18
C ILE A 437 10.94 -18.04 17.78
N ALA A 438 12.20 -17.64 17.61
CA ALA A 438 12.89 -17.76 16.34
C ALA A 438 13.05 -19.23 15.90
N LYS A 439 13.38 -20.11 16.80
CA LYS A 439 13.47 -21.56 16.55
C LYS A 439 12.11 -22.13 16.13
N GLU A 440 11.03 -21.75 16.82
CA GLU A 440 9.66 -22.18 16.52
C GLU A 440 9.21 -21.68 15.14
N LEU A 441 9.50 -20.43 14.81
CA LEU A 441 9.21 -19.82 13.50
C LEU A 441 10.21 -20.25 12.41
N GLY A 442 11.37 -20.79 12.80
CA GLY A 442 12.45 -21.15 11.89
C GLY A 442 13.28 -19.96 11.41
N ILE A 443 13.31 -18.85 12.12
CA ILE A 443 14.14 -17.67 11.80
C ILE A 443 15.58 -17.96 12.23
N ASN A 444 16.55 -17.72 11.32
CA ASN A 444 17.95 -18.04 11.58
C ASN A 444 18.72 -16.91 12.26
N GLU A 445 18.33 -15.65 12.02
CA GLU A 445 19.01 -14.48 12.57
C GLU A 445 18.09 -13.74 13.52
N VAL A 446 18.53 -13.63 14.79
CA VAL A 446 17.81 -12.97 15.88
C VAL A 446 18.76 -12.00 16.57
N ARG A 447 18.26 -10.83 16.90
CA ARG A 447 18.90 -9.85 17.78
C ARG A 447 17.96 -9.57 18.94
N ALA A 448 18.41 -9.86 20.13
CA ALA A 448 17.65 -9.71 21.37
C ALA A 448 18.26 -8.64 22.26
N GLU A 449 17.54 -8.25 23.33
CA GLU A 449 17.96 -7.27 24.33
C GLU A 449 18.24 -5.88 23.73
N LEU A 450 17.54 -5.53 22.63
CA LEU A 450 17.72 -4.28 21.90
C LEU A 450 16.85 -3.16 22.46
N LEU A 451 17.46 -2.01 22.69
CA LEU A 451 16.76 -0.75 22.86
C LEU A 451 16.25 -0.22 21.49
N PRO A 452 15.29 0.69 21.46
CA PRO A 452 14.81 1.28 20.19
C PRO A 452 15.95 1.89 19.34
N GLN A 453 16.95 2.48 19.98
CA GLN A 453 18.13 3.02 19.31
C GLN A 453 18.98 1.91 18.65
N ASP A 454 19.18 0.77 19.34
CA ASP A 454 19.96 -0.36 18.81
C ASP A 454 19.27 -0.98 17.60
N LYS A 455 17.94 -1.07 17.61
CA LYS A 455 17.14 -1.50 16.44
C LYS A 455 17.40 -0.60 15.24
N TYR A 456 17.35 0.73 15.45
CA TYR A 456 17.62 1.69 14.39
C TYR A 456 19.04 1.54 13.82
N GLU A 457 20.06 1.46 14.68
CA GLU A 457 21.47 1.31 14.26
C GLU A 457 21.70 0.01 13.48
N TYR A 458 21.04 -1.07 13.91
CA TYR A 458 21.11 -2.32 13.18
C TYR A 458 20.47 -2.20 11.78
N ILE A 459 19.29 -1.61 11.65
CA ILE A 459 18.65 -1.35 10.34
C ILE A 459 19.53 -0.44 9.49
N ASP A 460 20.09 0.62 10.07
CA ASP A 460 21.01 1.52 9.36
C ASP A 460 22.20 0.76 8.78
N SER A 461 22.80 -0.12 9.57
CA SER A 461 23.92 -0.98 9.14
C SER A 461 23.53 -1.90 7.97
N LEU A 462 22.33 -2.49 8.01
CA LEU A 462 21.82 -3.34 6.93
C LEU A 462 21.60 -2.53 5.65
N VAL A 463 20.98 -1.36 5.76
CA VAL A 463 20.68 -0.51 4.60
C VAL A 463 21.96 0.01 3.95
N ASN A 464 22.98 0.35 4.72
CA ASN A 464 24.27 0.84 4.19
C ASN A 464 25.09 -0.28 3.51
N ASN A 465 24.95 -1.53 3.92
CA ASN A 465 25.70 -2.68 3.40
C ASN A 465 24.89 -3.59 2.45
N LYS A 466 23.68 -3.20 2.07
CA LYS A 466 22.77 -4.02 1.27
C LYS A 466 23.18 -4.17 -0.19
N LYS A 467 22.83 -5.32 -0.77
CA LYS A 467 22.82 -5.55 -2.23
C LYS A 467 21.43 -5.31 -2.84
N ARG A 468 20.38 -5.50 -2.03
CA ARG A 468 18.97 -5.33 -2.38
C ARG A 468 18.26 -4.62 -1.23
N ASN A 469 16.96 -4.40 -1.36
CA ASN A 469 16.19 -3.62 -0.40
C ASN A 469 15.93 -4.36 0.91
N ILE A 470 15.91 -3.61 2.00
CA ILE A 470 15.60 -4.05 3.36
C ILE A 470 14.20 -3.57 3.72
N VAL A 471 13.36 -4.49 4.16
CA VAL A 471 12.01 -4.20 4.64
C VAL A 471 12.00 -4.32 6.16
N TYR A 472 11.38 -3.38 6.84
CA TYR A 472 11.10 -3.47 8.28
C TYR A 472 9.60 -3.60 8.51
N VAL A 473 9.20 -4.52 9.37
CA VAL A 473 7.80 -4.77 9.74
C VAL A 473 7.65 -4.64 11.26
N GLY A 474 6.78 -3.75 11.72
CA GLY A 474 6.54 -3.48 13.13
C GLY A 474 5.12 -3.01 13.42
N ASP A 475 4.75 -2.90 14.70
CA ASP A 475 3.46 -2.35 15.14
C ASP A 475 3.42 -0.81 15.12
N GLY A 476 4.57 -0.21 15.08
CA GLY A 476 4.81 1.18 14.72
C GLY A 476 4.97 2.21 15.82
N ILE A 477 4.58 1.98 17.06
CA ILE A 477 4.71 3.03 18.11
C ILE A 477 6.18 3.21 18.49
N ASN A 478 6.84 2.12 18.86
CA ASN A 478 8.23 2.14 19.31
C ASN A 478 9.23 2.03 18.17
N ASP A 479 8.78 1.61 16.99
CA ASP A 479 9.61 1.26 15.84
C ASP A 479 9.67 2.33 14.75
N THR A 480 9.05 3.49 14.99
CA THR A 480 9.00 4.63 14.05
C THR A 480 10.36 4.97 13.42
N PRO A 481 11.48 5.05 14.17
CA PRO A 481 12.79 5.32 13.57
C PRO A 481 13.25 4.22 12.62
N SER A 482 13.03 2.95 12.97
CA SER A 482 13.39 1.77 12.16
C SER A 482 12.55 1.66 10.89
N LEU A 483 11.23 1.94 10.98
CA LEU A 483 10.31 2.01 9.84
C LEU A 483 10.79 3.06 8.81
N ARG A 484 11.13 4.26 9.26
CA ARG A 484 11.61 5.34 8.36
C ARG A 484 13.00 5.09 7.79
N ARG A 485 13.87 4.36 8.50
CA ARG A 485 15.24 4.12 8.06
C ARG A 485 15.33 2.99 7.03
N SER A 486 14.44 2.03 7.07
CA SER A 486 14.38 0.94 6.10
C SER A 486 14.07 1.45 4.68
N ASP A 487 14.29 0.63 3.66
CA ASP A 487 13.89 0.98 2.28
C ASP A 487 12.37 0.95 2.10
N VAL A 488 11.70 0.07 2.87
CA VAL A 488 10.24 0.01 2.96
C VAL A 488 9.86 -0.33 4.40
N GLY A 489 9.19 0.59 5.06
CA GLY A 489 8.60 0.38 6.37
C GLY A 489 7.15 -0.09 6.24
N ILE A 490 6.81 -1.23 6.86
CA ILE A 490 5.45 -1.79 6.90
C ILE A 490 4.95 -1.73 8.34
N ALA A 491 3.87 -1.00 8.58
CA ALA A 491 3.20 -0.99 9.88
C ALA A 491 2.02 -1.97 9.87
N LEU A 492 1.99 -2.84 10.91
CA LEU A 492 0.86 -3.72 11.23
C LEU A 492 0.00 -3.10 12.31
N GLY A 493 -1.30 -3.36 12.26
CA GLY A 493 -2.19 -3.08 13.38
C GLY A 493 -3.22 -2.00 13.14
N GLY A 494 -4.26 -2.11 13.96
CA GLY A 494 -5.54 -1.46 13.84
C GLY A 494 -5.53 0.06 13.78
N ILE A 495 -6.67 0.56 13.49
CA ILE A 495 -7.09 1.93 13.24
C ILE A 495 -7.03 2.77 14.53
N GLY A 496 -5.86 3.07 15.05
CA GLY A 496 -5.74 3.86 16.29
C GLY A 496 -4.37 4.50 16.53
N VAL A 497 -3.33 4.02 15.86
CA VAL A 497 -1.97 4.50 16.10
C VAL A 497 -1.52 5.42 14.98
N ASP A 498 -1.88 6.69 15.09
CA ASP A 498 -1.68 7.68 14.01
C ASP A 498 -0.19 7.93 13.68
N LEU A 499 0.70 7.96 14.68
CA LEU A 499 2.14 8.27 14.47
C LEU A 499 2.89 7.20 13.66
N ALA A 500 2.60 5.93 13.91
CA ALA A 500 3.24 4.83 13.18
C ALA A 500 2.79 4.77 11.72
N LYS A 501 1.50 5.05 11.48
CA LYS A 501 0.94 5.13 10.13
C LYS A 501 1.54 6.27 9.33
N GLU A 502 1.88 7.40 9.96
CA GLU A 502 2.58 8.49 9.28
C GLU A 502 4.00 8.11 8.88
N ALA A 503 4.69 7.33 9.70
CA ALA A 503 6.08 6.95 9.47
C ALA A 503 6.25 5.83 8.46
N ALA A 504 5.32 4.87 8.40
CA ALA A 504 5.40 3.72 7.51
C ALA A 504 5.08 4.09 6.04
N ASP A 505 5.70 3.39 5.12
CA ASP A 505 5.48 3.51 3.67
C ASP A 505 4.29 2.66 3.21
N ILE A 506 4.03 1.56 3.93
CA ILE A 506 2.91 0.66 3.72
C ILE A 506 2.24 0.42 5.07
N VAL A 507 0.91 0.49 5.09
CA VAL A 507 0.11 0.25 6.29
C VAL A 507 -0.83 -0.92 6.04
N ILE A 508 -0.76 -1.94 6.89
CA ILE A 508 -1.70 -3.05 6.90
C ILE A 508 -2.76 -2.71 7.96
N MET A 509 -3.99 -2.51 7.50
CA MET A 509 -5.08 -1.94 8.31
C MET A 509 -5.61 -2.89 9.39
N ASN A 510 -5.48 -4.18 9.16
CA ASN A 510 -5.73 -5.23 10.14
C ASN A 510 -4.41 -5.79 10.68
N ASP A 511 -4.49 -6.59 11.73
CA ASP A 511 -3.32 -7.20 12.35
C ASP A 511 -2.87 -8.52 11.68
N ASP A 512 -3.19 -8.69 10.39
CA ASP A 512 -2.89 -9.89 9.61
C ASP A 512 -1.49 -9.83 8.97
N ILE A 513 -0.54 -10.51 9.59
CA ILE A 513 0.85 -10.60 9.11
C ILE A 513 0.97 -11.25 7.71
N SER A 514 -0.01 -12.06 7.28
CA SER A 514 0.02 -12.70 5.96
C SER A 514 0.03 -11.68 4.83
N LYS A 515 -0.48 -10.48 5.06
CA LYS A 515 -0.49 -9.37 4.10
C LYS A 515 0.92 -8.90 3.71
N VAL A 516 1.93 -9.15 4.54
CA VAL A 516 3.34 -8.88 4.18
C VAL A 516 3.78 -9.75 2.99
N LYS A 517 3.45 -11.04 3.02
CA LYS A 517 3.69 -11.96 1.88
C LYS A 517 2.88 -11.52 0.65
N ASP A 518 1.63 -11.15 0.86
CA ASP A 518 0.69 -10.80 -0.21
C ASP A 518 1.16 -9.55 -0.98
N ILE A 519 1.61 -8.50 -0.29
CA ILE A 519 2.10 -7.28 -0.93
C ILE A 519 3.42 -7.50 -1.69
N ILE A 520 4.33 -8.33 -1.18
CA ILE A 520 5.55 -8.72 -1.88
C ILE A 520 5.20 -9.50 -3.16
N THR A 521 4.24 -10.41 -3.08
CA THR A 521 3.76 -11.19 -4.21
C THR A 521 3.11 -10.29 -5.27
N LEU A 522 2.27 -9.36 -4.86
CA LEU A 522 1.64 -8.38 -5.75
C LEU A 522 2.69 -7.54 -6.46
N SER A 523 3.70 -7.05 -5.73
CA SER A 523 4.80 -6.25 -6.30
C SER A 523 5.55 -7.01 -7.39
N LYS A 524 5.89 -8.29 -7.18
CA LYS A 524 6.54 -9.15 -8.18
C LYS A 524 5.66 -9.34 -9.42
N LYS A 525 4.34 -9.54 -9.24
CA LYS A 525 3.38 -9.66 -10.35
C LYS A 525 3.24 -8.35 -11.12
N THR A 526 3.26 -7.20 -10.43
CA THR A 526 3.25 -5.86 -11.03
C THR A 526 4.46 -5.67 -11.94
N LYS A 527 5.66 -5.98 -11.44
CA LYS A 527 6.90 -5.91 -12.22
C LYS A 527 6.84 -6.80 -13.47
N ARG A 528 6.32 -8.01 -13.34
CA ARG A 528 6.18 -8.92 -14.47
C ARG A 528 5.29 -8.33 -15.55
N ILE A 529 4.10 -7.82 -15.21
CA ILE A 529 3.17 -7.21 -16.18
C ILE A 529 3.80 -5.96 -16.81
N MET A 530 4.53 -5.15 -16.03
CA MET A 530 5.26 -4.01 -16.59
C MET A 530 6.30 -4.44 -17.62
N VAL A 531 7.09 -5.47 -17.32
CA VAL A 531 8.10 -6.00 -18.26
C VAL A 531 7.42 -6.58 -19.51
N GLU A 532 6.30 -7.31 -19.36
CA GLU A 532 5.50 -7.80 -20.48
C GLU A 532 5.07 -6.64 -21.39
N ASN A 533 4.55 -5.55 -20.81
CA ASN A 533 4.14 -4.36 -21.56
C ASN A 533 5.33 -3.70 -22.27
N ILE A 534 6.46 -3.49 -21.57
CA ILE A 534 7.66 -2.86 -22.14
C ILE A 534 8.16 -3.68 -23.35
N VAL A 535 8.28 -4.99 -23.18
CA VAL A 535 8.76 -5.87 -24.26
C VAL A 535 7.81 -5.85 -25.45
N PHE A 536 6.50 -5.92 -25.21
CA PHE A 536 5.49 -5.87 -26.25
C PHE A 536 5.51 -4.54 -27.00
N ILE A 537 5.59 -3.40 -26.31
CA ILE A 537 5.66 -2.06 -26.91
C ILE A 537 6.93 -1.93 -27.78
N LEU A 538 8.09 -2.30 -27.24
CA LEU A 538 9.34 -2.18 -27.97
C LEU A 538 9.38 -3.08 -29.21
N PHE A 539 8.91 -4.33 -29.06
CA PHE A 539 8.86 -5.27 -30.18
C PHE A 539 7.96 -4.77 -31.30
N THR A 540 6.72 -4.37 -30.97
CA THR A 540 5.77 -3.88 -31.99
C THR A 540 6.23 -2.60 -32.66
N LYS A 541 6.85 -1.67 -31.92
CA LYS A 541 7.37 -0.42 -32.47
C LYS A 541 8.56 -0.65 -33.38
N ILE A 542 9.53 -1.47 -32.97
CA ILE A 542 10.69 -1.82 -33.80
C ILE A 542 10.23 -2.50 -35.10
N LEU A 543 9.26 -3.45 -35.00
CA LEU A 543 8.72 -4.12 -36.16
C LEU A 543 8.01 -3.14 -37.10
N ALA A 544 7.18 -2.25 -36.57
CA ALA A 544 6.48 -1.23 -37.36
C ALA A 544 7.44 -0.24 -38.03
N MET A 545 8.51 0.18 -37.32
CA MET A 545 9.56 1.04 -37.90
C MET A 545 10.29 0.35 -39.06
N ILE A 546 10.64 -0.93 -38.91
CA ILE A 546 11.31 -1.70 -39.97
C ILE A 546 10.38 -1.85 -41.20
N ILE A 547 9.11 -2.18 -41.00
CA ILE A 547 8.11 -2.30 -42.09
C ILE A 547 7.96 -0.95 -42.81
N SER A 548 7.90 0.15 -42.06
CA SER A 548 7.80 1.51 -42.63
C SER A 548 9.01 1.88 -43.49
N LEU A 549 10.23 1.55 -43.03
CA LEU A 549 11.48 1.85 -43.75
C LEU A 549 11.67 1.00 -45.03
N ILE A 550 11.19 -0.24 -45.04
CA ILE A 550 11.29 -1.13 -46.20
C ILE A 550 10.25 -0.78 -47.29
N GLY A 551 9.18 -0.03 -46.96
CA GLY A 551 8.13 0.36 -47.90
C GLY A 551 7.19 -0.78 -48.30
N ILE A 552 7.11 -1.88 -47.52
CA ILE A 552 6.27 -3.05 -47.86
C ILE A 552 4.78 -2.70 -47.84
N LEU A 553 4.39 -1.69 -47.08
CA LEU A 553 2.97 -1.32 -46.84
C LEU A 553 2.73 0.17 -47.08
N ASP A 554 3.28 0.75 -48.16
CA ASP A 554 3.23 2.22 -48.39
C ASP A 554 1.81 2.78 -48.29
N SER A 555 0.79 2.09 -48.83
CA SER A 555 -0.63 2.49 -48.73
C SER A 555 -1.25 2.33 -47.32
N TYR A 556 -0.62 1.56 -46.42
CA TYR A 556 -1.16 1.27 -45.07
C TYR A 556 -0.22 1.71 -43.92
N THR A 557 0.86 2.43 -44.26
CA THR A 557 1.91 2.82 -43.26
C THR A 557 1.31 3.66 -42.15
N MET A 558 0.34 4.49 -42.47
CA MET A 558 -0.35 5.35 -41.52
C MET A 558 -1.27 4.55 -40.57
N LEU A 559 -1.99 3.56 -41.09
CA LEU A 559 -2.81 2.64 -40.27
C LEU A 559 -1.91 1.81 -39.34
N LEU A 560 -0.75 1.36 -39.84
CA LEU A 560 0.23 0.65 -39.04
C LEU A 560 0.80 1.55 -37.92
N ALA A 561 1.07 2.83 -38.21
CA ALA A 561 1.53 3.80 -37.23
C ALA A 561 0.53 4.03 -36.10
N ILE A 562 -0.76 4.23 -36.46
CA ILE A 562 -1.84 4.41 -35.50
C ILE A 562 -2.03 3.14 -34.65
N PHE A 563 -1.99 1.95 -35.25
CA PHE A 563 -2.08 0.70 -34.50
C PHE A 563 -0.88 0.50 -33.56
N ALA A 564 0.33 0.77 -34.02
CA ALA A 564 1.56 0.61 -33.24
C ALA A 564 1.63 1.59 -32.06
N ASP A 565 0.92 2.72 -32.10
CA ASP A 565 0.85 3.66 -30.99
C ASP A 565 -0.41 3.47 -30.14
N VAL A 566 -1.59 3.74 -30.70
CA VAL A 566 -2.86 3.72 -29.96
C VAL A 566 -3.33 2.30 -29.65
N GLY A 567 -3.27 1.39 -30.63
CA GLY A 567 -3.71 0.00 -30.45
C GLY A 567 -2.89 -0.73 -29.41
N VAL A 568 -1.56 -0.60 -29.49
CA VAL A 568 -0.63 -1.20 -28.52
C VAL A 568 -0.82 -0.58 -27.13
N CYS A 569 -1.04 0.73 -27.04
CA CYS A 569 -1.34 1.39 -25.78
C CYS A 569 -2.58 0.82 -25.11
N LEU A 570 -3.69 0.67 -25.84
CA LEU A 570 -4.93 0.08 -25.32
C LEU A 570 -4.73 -1.36 -24.84
N ILE A 571 -3.97 -2.18 -25.57
CA ILE A 571 -3.65 -3.55 -25.15
C ILE A 571 -2.85 -3.52 -23.84
N CYS A 572 -1.86 -2.66 -23.70
CA CYS A 572 -1.06 -2.53 -22.48
C CYS A 572 -1.86 -1.99 -21.29
N ILE A 573 -2.81 -1.07 -21.52
CA ILE A 573 -3.78 -0.63 -20.51
C ILE A 573 -4.60 -1.82 -20.01
N LEU A 574 -5.17 -2.62 -20.91
CA LEU A 574 -5.97 -3.80 -20.56
C LEU A 574 -5.12 -4.85 -19.81
N ASN A 575 -3.85 -5.06 -20.22
CA ASN A 575 -2.95 -5.94 -19.51
C ASN A 575 -2.64 -5.44 -18.10
N SER A 576 -2.42 -4.13 -17.92
CA SER A 576 -2.20 -3.52 -16.60
C SER A 576 -3.44 -3.65 -15.68
N LEU A 577 -4.64 -3.52 -16.22
CA LEU A 577 -5.90 -3.68 -15.47
C LEU A 577 -6.13 -5.12 -14.96
N ARG A 578 -5.44 -6.13 -15.50
CA ARG A 578 -5.46 -7.50 -14.95
C ARG A 578 -5.01 -7.53 -13.50
N LEU A 579 -4.13 -6.59 -13.07
CA LEU A 579 -3.69 -6.47 -11.68
C LEU A 579 -4.83 -6.29 -10.69
N LEU A 580 -5.91 -5.63 -11.07
CA LEU A 580 -7.10 -5.44 -10.22
C LEU A 580 -7.82 -6.74 -9.86
N LYS A 581 -7.66 -7.78 -10.68
CA LYS A 581 -8.32 -9.09 -10.53
C LYS A 581 -7.38 -10.21 -10.09
N ILE A 582 -6.08 -9.93 -9.95
CA ILE A 582 -5.11 -10.95 -9.57
C ILE A 582 -5.37 -11.45 -8.15
N ASN A 583 -5.39 -12.78 -8.00
CA ASN A 583 -5.35 -13.40 -6.69
C ASN A 583 -3.95 -13.24 -6.11
N ILE A 584 -3.85 -12.66 -4.90
CA ILE A 584 -2.59 -12.43 -4.18
C ILE A 584 -2.43 -13.31 -2.95
N LYS A 585 -3.49 -14.05 -2.60
CA LYS A 585 -3.50 -15.01 -1.47
C LYS A 585 -2.75 -16.29 -1.84
#